data_35f2014dfc809d7d2e499d7e8162f3f6
#
_entry.id   35f2014dfc809d7d2e499d7e8162f3f6
#
_cell.length_a   1.000
_cell.length_b   1.000
_cell.length_c   1.000
_cell.angle_alpha   90.00
_cell.angle_beta   90.00
_cell.angle_gamma   90.00
#
_symmetry.space_group_name_H-M   'P 1'
#
loop_
_entity.id
_entity.type
_entity.pdbx_description
1 polymer ?
#
loop_
_entity_poly.entity_id
_entity_poly.type
_entity_poly.pdbx_seq_one_letter_code
_entity_poly.pdbx_strand_id
1 'polypeptide(L)'
;RSLLGTADGPLYTNTAFPIPLDPPHIPEENPTGDYRLEFDTDIAAGVLRFQGVDSCATVWLNGERLGWTTGSRLQTEFDVRPRPGRNVLAVRVHRWSPGTYLEDQDMWWLPGIFRDVELIERLPGTIDDHFVHADYDHQTGLGTLRVDADAAAVVTIPELDLVLATGETATVAVEPWSAESPRLYRGTLATETESVTLAIGFRRVTIDDGRLLVNGVPVFFRGVNRHEQDWERGRSLDRDTMLRDILEMKRHNINAVRTSHYPPHPDFLRLCDEIGLWVVEECDLETHGFIYAGWEGNPPTEPQWLPAMLDRIQRMVERDKNRPSVVIWSMANESWTGANFDALEAWIRDRDPSRPILYERDPSYRNSDFYSVMYPDLERLEAIGRREEERPDGVSDEEDARRRTLPFLLCEYAHAMGNGPGSLHDYHRIMRSHPRICGGFVWEWIDHGFRHVDGAGNEFVMHGGDVAYRPNGGRYCLDGLLFADRTPGPGLAEL
;
A
#
# COMPACT_ATOMS: atom_id res chain seq x y z
N ARG A 1 11.07 -2.65 -23.19
CA ARG A 1 11.03 -1.77 -24.39
C ARG A 1 10.23 -0.53 -24.03
N SER A 2 10.80 0.65 -24.19
CA SER A 2 10.07 1.90 -24.04
C SER A 2 8.96 1.96 -25.10
N LEU A 3 7.70 2.10 -24.66
CA LEU A 3 6.55 2.37 -25.52
C LEU A 3 6.37 3.87 -25.78
N LEU A 4 7.33 4.71 -25.36
CA LEU A 4 7.33 6.14 -25.59
C LEU A 4 7.23 6.44 -27.09
N GLY A 5 6.23 7.24 -27.47
CA GLY A 5 5.98 7.61 -28.85
C GLY A 5 5.12 6.65 -29.67
N THR A 6 4.60 5.57 -29.09
CA THR A 6 3.56 4.72 -29.69
C THR A 6 2.16 5.16 -29.27
N ALA A 7 1.12 4.74 -30.00
CA ALA A 7 -0.28 4.95 -29.60
C ALA A 7 -0.60 4.31 -28.24
N ASP A 8 0.19 3.31 -27.84
CA ASP A 8 0.07 2.54 -26.60
C ASP A 8 1.08 2.97 -25.53
N GLY A 9 1.65 4.18 -25.65
CA GLY A 9 2.62 4.74 -24.72
C GLY A 9 2.06 4.98 -23.33
N PRO A 10 2.93 5.38 -22.37
CA PRO A 10 2.49 5.74 -21.02
C PRO A 10 1.51 6.91 -21.08
N LEU A 11 0.49 6.87 -20.22
CA LEU A 11 -0.46 7.95 -20.00
C LEU A 11 -0.31 8.43 -18.58
N TYR A 12 -0.51 9.72 -18.36
CA TYR A 12 -0.54 10.29 -17.02
C TYR A 12 -1.78 11.16 -16.85
N THR A 13 -2.59 10.85 -15.87
CA THR A 13 -3.70 11.69 -15.42
C THR A 13 -3.59 11.90 -13.92
N ASN A 14 -4.03 13.05 -13.45
CA ASN A 14 -4.11 13.31 -12.00
C ASN A 14 -5.45 12.79 -11.46
N THR A 15 -6.58 13.41 -11.81
CA THR A 15 -7.90 13.06 -11.27
C THR A 15 -8.84 12.44 -12.31
N ALA A 16 -8.67 12.78 -13.58
CA ALA A 16 -9.59 12.34 -14.61
C ALA A 16 -9.22 10.95 -15.14
N PHE A 17 -10.19 10.05 -15.24
CA PHE A 17 -9.97 8.78 -15.92
C PHE A 17 -9.49 9.01 -17.36
N PRO A 18 -8.51 8.22 -17.85
CA PRO A 18 -8.06 8.27 -19.23
C PRO A 18 -9.04 7.62 -20.22
N ILE A 19 -10.12 7.07 -19.72
CA ILE A 19 -11.23 6.43 -20.47
C ILE A 19 -12.55 7.10 -20.11
N PRO A 20 -13.61 6.95 -20.94
CA PRO A 20 -14.92 7.46 -20.59
C PRO A 20 -15.42 6.91 -19.24
N LEU A 21 -16.06 7.76 -18.45
CA LEU A 21 -16.65 7.38 -17.16
C LEU A 21 -18.02 6.71 -17.42
N ASP A 22 -17.99 5.41 -17.70
CA ASP A 22 -19.19 4.57 -18.00
C ASP A 22 -19.03 3.16 -17.38
N PRO A 23 -18.80 3.06 -16.05
CA PRO A 23 -18.56 1.77 -15.41
C PRO A 23 -19.79 0.84 -15.47
N PRO A 24 -19.61 -0.46 -15.68
CA PRO A 24 -18.34 -1.18 -15.77
C PRO A 24 -17.79 -1.31 -17.20
N HIS A 25 -18.29 -0.55 -18.16
CA HIS A 25 -17.92 -0.66 -19.57
C HIS A 25 -16.57 -0.01 -19.83
N ILE A 26 -15.76 -0.67 -20.63
CA ILE A 26 -14.43 -0.20 -21.06
C ILE A 26 -14.46 0.08 -22.57
N PRO A 27 -13.54 0.91 -23.11
CA PRO A 27 -13.47 1.13 -24.54
C PRO A 27 -13.33 -0.16 -25.34
N GLU A 28 -13.99 -0.23 -26.52
CA GLU A 28 -13.82 -1.35 -27.45
C GLU A 28 -12.37 -1.48 -27.93
N GLU A 29 -11.72 -0.34 -28.16
CA GLU A 29 -10.29 -0.27 -28.46
C GLU A 29 -9.51 -0.38 -27.17
N ASN A 30 -9.01 -1.59 -26.90
CA ASN A 30 -8.30 -1.94 -25.66
C ASN A 30 -6.94 -2.57 -25.99
N PRO A 31 -5.84 -1.77 -25.94
CA PRO A 31 -4.51 -2.29 -26.20
C PRO A 31 -4.20 -3.52 -25.38
N THR A 32 -3.63 -4.53 -26.02
CA THR A 32 -3.44 -5.86 -25.44
C THR A 32 -2.02 -6.34 -25.69
N GLY A 33 -1.35 -6.86 -24.65
CA GLY A 33 -0.03 -7.45 -24.70
C GLY A 33 -0.07 -8.96 -24.50
N ASP A 34 0.51 -9.73 -25.42
CA ASP A 34 0.66 -11.18 -25.31
C ASP A 34 2.08 -11.53 -24.87
N TYR A 35 2.19 -12.23 -23.74
CA TYR A 35 3.42 -12.75 -23.19
C TYR A 35 3.46 -14.26 -23.37
N ARG A 36 4.63 -14.81 -23.73
CA ARG A 36 4.85 -16.24 -23.82
C ARG A 36 6.24 -16.60 -23.29
N LEU A 37 6.26 -17.49 -22.31
CA LEU A 37 7.49 -18.01 -21.69
C LEU A 37 7.51 -19.53 -21.78
N GLU A 38 8.64 -20.08 -22.23
CA GLU A 38 8.94 -21.50 -22.14
C GLU A 38 9.89 -21.69 -20.95
N PHE A 39 9.60 -22.68 -20.11
CA PHE A 39 10.42 -23.00 -18.94
C PHE A 39 10.38 -24.49 -18.65
N ASP A 40 11.43 -24.97 -18.01
CA ASP A 40 11.53 -26.34 -17.51
C ASP A 40 11.35 -26.36 -16.00
N THR A 41 10.67 -27.41 -15.50
CA THR A 41 10.48 -27.62 -14.06
C THR A 41 10.28 -29.10 -13.75
N ASP A 42 10.68 -29.48 -12.53
CA ASP A 42 10.38 -30.79 -11.94
C ASP A 42 9.23 -30.71 -10.91
N ILE A 43 8.68 -29.50 -10.66
CA ILE A 43 7.53 -29.28 -9.78
C ILE A 43 6.30 -29.99 -10.37
N ALA A 44 5.73 -30.93 -9.61
CA ALA A 44 4.56 -31.70 -10.03
C ALA A 44 3.22 -31.03 -9.69
N ALA A 45 3.19 -30.24 -8.59
CA ALA A 45 2.04 -29.48 -8.16
C ALA A 45 2.52 -28.21 -7.46
N GLY A 46 1.82 -27.11 -7.64
CA GLY A 46 2.22 -25.84 -7.06
C GLY A 46 1.24 -24.71 -7.33
N VAL A 47 1.66 -23.53 -7.00
CA VAL A 47 0.96 -22.27 -7.25
C VAL A 47 1.77 -21.41 -8.19
N LEU A 48 1.13 -20.96 -9.25
CA LEU A 48 1.64 -19.91 -10.12
C LEU A 48 1.14 -18.56 -9.57
N ARG A 49 2.06 -17.76 -9.04
CA ARG A 49 1.77 -16.48 -8.38
C ARG A 49 2.22 -15.32 -9.25
N PHE A 50 1.33 -14.36 -9.47
CA PHE A 50 1.62 -13.07 -10.04
C PHE A 50 1.56 -12.02 -8.92
N GLN A 51 2.65 -11.30 -8.68
CA GLN A 51 2.72 -10.28 -7.62
C GLN A 51 2.08 -8.94 -8.03
N GLY A 52 1.88 -8.71 -9.33
CA GLY A 52 1.23 -7.51 -9.86
C GLY A 52 1.12 -7.53 -11.38
N VAL A 53 -0.10 -7.28 -11.89
CA VAL A 53 -0.42 -7.20 -13.32
C VAL A 53 -1.46 -6.11 -13.56
N ASP A 54 -1.11 -5.08 -14.28
CA ASP A 54 -1.99 -3.95 -14.60
C ASP A 54 -2.52 -4.08 -16.04
N SER A 55 -3.83 -3.96 -16.31
CA SER A 55 -4.95 -3.85 -15.36
C SER A 55 -5.58 -5.22 -15.07
N CYS A 56 -5.66 -6.12 -16.06
CA CYS A 56 -6.06 -7.51 -15.88
C CYS A 56 -5.39 -8.42 -16.92
N ALA A 57 -5.26 -9.69 -16.59
CA ALA A 57 -4.71 -10.67 -17.53
C ALA A 57 -5.49 -11.98 -17.50
N THR A 58 -5.55 -12.65 -18.67
CA THR A 58 -5.93 -14.06 -18.76
C THR A 58 -4.66 -14.90 -18.83
N VAL A 59 -4.63 -16.01 -18.08
CA VAL A 59 -3.45 -16.85 -17.89
C VAL A 59 -3.73 -18.27 -18.39
N TRP A 60 -2.77 -18.85 -19.11
CA TRP A 60 -2.79 -20.23 -19.59
C TRP A 60 -1.46 -20.93 -19.27
N LEU A 61 -1.54 -22.18 -18.85
CA LEU A 61 -0.39 -23.07 -18.74
C LEU A 61 -0.58 -24.27 -19.69
N ASN A 62 0.38 -24.51 -20.60
CA ASN A 62 0.34 -25.59 -21.58
C ASN A 62 -0.94 -25.64 -22.45
N GLY A 63 -1.54 -24.43 -22.70
CA GLY A 63 -2.76 -24.29 -23.47
C GLY A 63 -4.05 -24.43 -22.66
N GLU A 64 -3.99 -24.81 -21.39
CA GLU A 64 -5.12 -24.84 -20.48
C GLU A 64 -5.29 -23.46 -19.83
N ARG A 65 -6.51 -22.90 -19.84
CA ARG A 65 -6.84 -21.65 -19.21
C ARG A 65 -6.94 -21.83 -17.69
N LEU A 66 -6.10 -21.11 -16.94
CA LEU A 66 -6.11 -21.12 -15.48
C LEU A 66 -7.17 -20.16 -14.91
N GLY A 67 -7.27 -18.95 -15.47
CA GLY A 67 -8.18 -17.93 -14.99
C GLY A 67 -7.77 -16.53 -15.48
N TRP A 68 -8.11 -15.54 -14.68
CA TRP A 68 -7.72 -14.13 -14.92
C TRP A 68 -7.29 -13.44 -13.62
N THR A 69 -6.45 -12.38 -13.76
CA THR A 69 -6.06 -11.51 -12.67
C THR A 69 -6.96 -10.29 -12.62
N THR A 70 -7.18 -9.73 -11.43
CA THR A 70 -7.79 -8.42 -11.20
C THR A 70 -7.12 -7.76 -10.00
N GLY A 71 -7.20 -6.41 -9.89
CA GLY A 71 -6.49 -5.68 -8.83
C GLY A 71 -5.00 -5.60 -9.13
N SER A 72 -4.58 -4.52 -9.75
CA SER A 72 -3.26 -4.40 -10.41
C SER A 72 -2.08 -4.60 -9.47
N ARG A 73 -2.18 -4.16 -8.21
CA ARG A 73 -1.09 -4.19 -7.21
C ARG A 73 -1.31 -5.28 -6.17
N LEU A 74 -2.21 -6.20 -6.47
CA LEU A 74 -2.55 -7.32 -5.60
C LEU A 74 -2.06 -8.64 -6.19
N GLN A 75 -1.56 -9.49 -5.32
CA GLN A 75 -1.10 -10.83 -5.66
C GLN A 75 -2.27 -11.69 -6.16
N THR A 76 -2.10 -12.40 -7.28
CA THR A 76 -3.07 -13.40 -7.78
C THR A 76 -2.38 -14.76 -7.93
N GLU A 77 -3.04 -15.80 -7.47
CA GLU A 77 -2.54 -17.18 -7.46
C GLU A 77 -3.44 -18.11 -8.27
N PHE A 78 -2.80 -19.09 -8.90
CA PHE A 78 -3.46 -20.17 -9.62
C PHE A 78 -2.86 -21.50 -9.22
N ASP A 79 -3.68 -22.44 -8.76
CA ASP A 79 -3.24 -23.82 -8.57
C ASP A 79 -2.86 -24.44 -9.92
N VAL A 80 -1.66 -25.01 -9.99
CA VAL A 80 -1.14 -25.57 -11.23
C VAL A 80 -0.53 -26.96 -11.04
N ARG A 81 -0.58 -27.73 -12.13
CA ARG A 81 0.12 -29.01 -12.25
C ARG A 81 0.98 -28.98 -13.50
N PRO A 82 2.19 -28.43 -13.44
CA PRO A 82 3.10 -28.41 -14.57
C PRO A 82 3.44 -29.83 -15.04
N ARG A 83 3.85 -29.95 -16.28
CA ARG A 83 4.41 -31.21 -16.80
C ARG A 83 5.87 -31.29 -16.38
N PRO A 84 6.40 -32.50 -16.08
CA PRO A 84 7.84 -32.67 -15.93
C PRO A 84 8.56 -32.20 -17.20
N GLY A 85 9.62 -31.42 -17.06
CA GLY A 85 10.35 -30.80 -18.16
C GLY A 85 9.65 -29.55 -18.72
N ARG A 86 9.58 -29.46 -20.03
CA ARG A 86 9.17 -28.24 -20.75
C ARG A 86 7.69 -27.88 -20.58
N ASN A 87 7.45 -26.64 -20.18
CA ASN A 87 6.14 -26.01 -20.06
C ASN A 87 6.07 -24.69 -20.83
N VAL A 88 4.86 -24.26 -21.15
CA VAL A 88 4.58 -22.99 -21.81
C VAL A 88 3.57 -22.20 -20.98
N LEU A 89 3.99 -21.07 -20.44
CA LEU A 89 3.14 -20.07 -19.84
C LEU A 89 2.75 -19.03 -20.90
N ALA A 90 1.46 -18.76 -21.06
CA ALA A 90 0.97 -17.69 -21.90
C ALA A 90 0.09 -16.76 -21.04
N VAL A 91 0.28 -15.44 -21.22
CA VAL A 91 -0.47 -14.43 -20.49
C VAL A 91 -0.88 -13.34 -21.46
N ARG A 92 -2.19 -13.02 -21.48
CA ARG A 92 -2.74 -11.91 -22.23
C ARG A 92 -3.16 -10.81 -21.28
N VAL A 93 -2.49 -9.66 -21.35
CA VAL A 93 -2.74 -8.49 -20.51
C VAL A 93 -3.54 -7.47 -21.30
N HIS A 94 -4.64 -6.99 -20.72
CA HIS A 94 -5.45 -5.90 -21.26
C HIS A 94 -5.14 -4.61 -20.50
N ARG A 95 -5.04 -3.48 -21.22
CA ARG A 95 -4.77 -2.18 -20.66
C ARG A 95 -5.91 -1.71 -19.75
N TRP A 96 -7.16 -1.93 -20.17
CA TRP A 96 -8.35 -1.50 -19.46
C TRP A 96 -9.19 -2.70 -19.02
N SER A 97 -9.78 -2.57 -17.85
CA SER A 97 -10.72 -3.52 -17.28
C SER A 97 -11.77 -2.77 -16.44
N PRO A 98 -12.86 -3.39 -16.02
CA PRO A 98 -13.75 -2.77 -15.03
C PRO A 98 -13.01 -2.33 -13.75
N GLY A 99 -11.92 -3.03 -13.38
CA GLY A 99 -11.06 -2.65 -12.26
C GLY A 99 -10.37 -1.29 -12.41
N THR A 100 -10.22 -0.77 -13.64
CA THR A 100 -9.69 0.56 -13.91
C THR A 100 -10.46 1.65 -13.17
N TYR A 101 -11.79 1.49 -12.98
CA TYR A 101 -12.63 2.44 -12.24
C TYR A 101 -12.44 2.40 -10.71
N LEU A 102 -11.64 1.48 -10.20
CA LEU A 102 -11.22 1.38 -8.79
C LEU A 102 -9.75 1.75 -8.59
N GLU A 103 -9.05 2.16 -9.65
CA GLU A 103 -7.59 2.34 -9.65
C GLU A 103 -7.20 3.69 -10.28
N ASP A 104 -7.87 4.77 -9.83
CA ASP A 104 -7.70 6.13 -10.36
C ASP A 104 -6.65 6.95 -9.59
N GLN A 105 -5.55 6.32 -9.20
CA GLN A 105 -4.47 6.98 -8.49
C GLN A 105 -3.75 8.02 -9.38
N ASP A 106 -3.30 9.12 -8.76
CA ASP A 106 -2.46 10.14 -9.40
C ASP A 106 -1.08 9.57 -9.75
N MET A 107 -1.01 8.81 -10.84
CA MET A 107 0.22 8.19 -11.33
C MET A 107 0.13 7.82 -12.81
N TRP A 108 1.25 7.38 -13.37
CA TRP A 108 1.29 6.88 -14.74
C TRP A 108 0.49 5.58 -14.91
N TRP A 109 -0.32 5.51 -15.96
CA TRP A 109 -0.99 4.30 -16.43
C TRP A 109 0.01 3.44 -17.23
N LEU A 110 0.56 2.42 -16.59
CA LEU A 110 1.61 1.55 -17.14
C LEU A 110 1.14 0.10 -17.13
N PRO A 111 0.40 -0.35 -18.17
CA PRO A 111 -0.12 -1.71 -18.24
C PRO A 111 1.01 -2.73 -18.42
N GLY A 112 0.81 -3.92 -17.90
CA GLY A 112 1.73 -5.05 -18.07
C GLY A 112 2.00 -5.83 -16.80
N ILE A 113 2.86 -6.83 -16.91
CA ILE A 113 3.39 -7.58 -15.75
C ILE A 113 4.58 -6.78 -15.23
N PHE A 114 4.46 -6.21 -14.02
CA PHE A 114 5.46 -5.28 -13.48
C PHE A 114 6.12 -5.76 -12.17
N ARG A 115 5.62 -6.84 -11.58
CA ARG A 115 6.22 -7.51 -10.42
C ARG A 115 6.50 -8.98 -10.76
N ASP A 116 7.10 -9.70 -9.84
CA ASP A 116 7.55 -11.07 -10.02
C ASP A 116 6.41 -12.04 -10.37
N VAL A 117 6.76 -13.05 -11.17
CA VAL A 117 5.93 -14.23 -11.48
C VAL A 117 6.68 -15.45 -10.97
N GLU A 118 6.06 -16.16 -10.02
CA GLU A 118 6.70 -17.24 -9.27
C GLU A 118 5.94 -18.54 -9.46
N LEU A 119 6.67 -19.64 -9.60
CA LEU A 119 6.13 -20.99 -9.49
C LEU A 119 6.59 -21.58 -8.15
N ILE A 120 5.66 -21.75 -7.23
CA ILE A 120 5.90 -22.21 -5.86
C ILE A 120 5.42 -23.65 -5.76
N GLU A 121 6.32 -24.57 -5.36
CA GLU A 121 5.95 -25.96 -5.13
C GLU A 121 5.01 -26.07 -3.92
N ARG A 122 3.96 -26.88 -4.06
CA ARG A 122 3.05 -27.26 -2.98
C ARG A 122 2.93 -28.76 -2.88
N LEU A 123 3.50 -29.30 -1.81
CA LEU A 123 3.39 -30.72 -1.45
C LEU A 123 2.20 -30.93 -0.50
N PRO A 124 1.65 -32.13 -0.37
CA PRO A 124 0.68 -32.43 0.67
C PRO A 124 1.25 -32.12 2.06
N GLY A 125 0.50 -31.34 2.87
CA GLY A 125 0.91 -30.92 4.21
C GLY A 125 1.77 -29.66 4.24
N THR A 126 1.85 -28.88 3.14
CA THR A 126 2.39 -27.52 3.16
C THR A 126 1.46 -26.57 3.91
N ILE A 127 2.03 -25.45 4.34
CA ILE A 127 1.33 -24.37 5.03
C ILE A 127 0.91 -23.35 3.96
N ASP A 128 -0.39 -23.24 3.70
CA ASP A 128 -0.92 -22.29 2.72
C ASP A 128 -1.08 -20.91 3.33
N ASP A 129 -1.46 -20.83 4.62
CA ASP A 129 -1.61 -19.58 5.35
C ASP A 129 -1.21 -19.71 6.83
N HIS A 130 -0.70 -18.61 7.38
CA HIS A 130 -0.45 -18.48 8.82
C HIS A 130 -0.65 -17.04 9.28
N PHE A 131 -1.03 -16.87 10.54
CA PHE A 131 -1.12 -15.56 11.19
C PHE A 131 -0.34 -15.55 12.51
N VAL A 132 0.60 -14.61 12.60
CA VAL A 132 1.43 -14.39 13.79
C VAL A 132 0.81 -13.30 14.65
N HIS A 133 0.30 -13.65 15.80
CA HIS A 133 -0.17 -12.74 16.83
C HIS A 133 0.96 -12.52 17.84
N ALA A 134 1.68 -11.40 17.70
CA ALA A 134 2.82 -11.05 18.55
C ALA A 134 2.54 -9.71 19.24
N ASP A 135 1.90 -9.79 20.40
CA ASP A 135 1.51 -8.65 21.21
C ASP A 135 2.58 -8.32 22.27
N TYR A 136 2.61 -7.06 22.74
CA TYR A 136 3.56 -6.59 23.74
C TYR A 136 2.85 -5.78 24.82
N ASP A 137 3.08 -6.13 26.07
CA ASP A 137 2.63 -5.37 27.23
C ASP A 137 3.79 -4.51 27.79
N HIS A 138 3.70 -3.20 27.56
CA HIS A 138 4.71 -2.25 27.99
C HIS A 138 4.81 -2.07 29.50
N GLN A 139 3.79 -2.46 30.27
CA GLN A 139 3.79 -2.37 31.73
C GLN A 139 4.59 -3.51 32.38
N THR A 140 4.53 -4.69 31.76
CA THR A 140 5.21 -5.89 32.27
C THR A 140 6.50 -6.23 31.53
N GLY A 141 6.69 -5.69 30.32
CA GLY A 141 7.79 -6.06 29.43
C GLY A 141 7.64 -7.45 28.79
N LEU A 142 6.43 -7.99 28.83
CA LEU A 142 6.15 -9.33 28.31
C LEU A 142 5.54 -9.27 26.92
N GLY A 143 6.00 -10.18 26.06
CA GLY A 143 5.39 -10.47 24.76
C GLY A 143 4.49 -11.70 24.87
N THR A 144 3.33 -11.64 24.21
CA THR A 144 2.45 -12.80 24.03
C THR A 144 2.47 -13.22 22.58
N LEU A 145 2.81 -14.49 22.33
CA LEU A 145 2.87 -15.07 20.99
C LEU A 145 1.85 -16.19 20.84
N ARG A 146 1.12 -16.14 19.74
CA ARG A 146 0.34 -17.23 19.18
C ARG A 146 0.53 -17.23 17.65
N VAL A 147 0.62 -18.41 17.05
CA VAL A 147 0.65 -18.55 15.59
C VAL A 147 -0.48 -19.49 15.20
N ASP A 148 -1.41 -18.99 14.41
CA ASP A 148 -2.44 -19.78 13.77
C ASP A 148 -1.96 -20.16 12.36
N ALA A 149 -2.28 -21.37 11.92
CA ALA A 149 -2.01 -21.83 10.56
C ALA A 149 -3.11 -22.82 10.12
N ASP A 150 -3.25 -22.98 8.83
CA ASP A 150 -4.20 -23.92 8.20
C ASP A 150 -3.73 -25.39 8.31
N ALA A 151 -2.46 -25.60 8.70
CA ALA A 151 -1.86 -26.91 8.96
C ALA A 151 -1.38 -27.03 10.41
N ALA A 152 -1.43 -28.24 10.97
CA ALA A 152 -0.78 -28.53 12.25
C ALA A 152 0.74 -28.42 12.08
N ALA A 153 1.37 -27.48 12.77
CA ALA A 153 2.78 -27.18 12.64
C ALA A 153 3.40 -26.81 13.99
N VAL A 154 4.73 -26.79 14.06
CA VAL A 154 5.50 -26.41 15.25
C VAL A 154 6.21 -25.10 14.99
N VAL A 155 6.01 -24.15 15.88
CA VAL A 155 6.71 -22.88 15.94
C VAL A 155 7.94 -23.05 16.82
N THR A 156 9.13 -22.71 16.31
CA THR A 156 10.37 -22.71 17.10
C THR A 156 11.05 -21.35 17.01
N ILE A 157 11.34 -20.74 18.17
CA ILE A 157 12.06 -19.46 18.27
C ILE A 157 13.24 -19.65 19.22
N PRO A 158 14.42 -20.00 18.71
CA PRO A 158 15.57 -20.38 19.54
C PRO A 158 16.02 -19.29 20.53
N GLU A 159 15.97 -18.03 20.11
CA GLU A 159 16.35 -16.89 20.95
C GLU A 159 15.50 -16.70 22.20
N LEU A 160 14.25 -17.16 22.17
CA LEU A 160 13.30 -17.09 23.28
C LEU A 160 13.14 -18.43 24.02
N ASP A 161 13.89 -19.45 23.59
CA ASP A 161 13.75 -20.84 24.08
C ASP A 161 12.29 -21.35 23.98
N LEU A 162 11.58 -20.95 22.89
CA LEU A 162 10.18 -21.27 22.67
C LEU A 162 10.00 -22.36 21.61
N VAL A 163 9.17 -23.35 21.98
CA VAL A 163 8.62 -24.36 21.05
C VAL A 163 7.13 -24.47 21.35
N LEU A 164 6.28 -24.21 20.34
CA LEU A 164 4.81 -24.17 20.47
C LEU A 164 4.17 -24.92 19.30
N ALA A 165 3.08 -25.61 19.54
CA ALA A 165 2.20 -26.03 18.46
C ALA A 165 1.38 -24.82 17.95
N THR A 166 0.94 -24.86 16.68
CA THR A 166 0.00 -23.87 16.14
C THR A 166 -1.26 -23.80 17.01
N GLY A 167 -1.77 -22.57 17.26
CA GLY A 167 -2.89 -22.29 18.15
C GLY A 167 -2.55 -22.19 19.64
N GLU A 168 -1.38 -22.66 20.08
CA GLU A 168 -0.91 -22.46 21.46
C GLU A 168 -0.43 -21.03 21.69
N THR A 169 -0.54 -20.57 22.95
CA THR A 169 -0.12 -19.23 23.37
C THR A 169 1.01 -19.33 24.39
N ALA A 170 2.05 -18.55 24.23
CA ALA A 170 3.11 -18.37 25.23
C ALA A 170 3.30 -16.89 25.57
N THR A 171 3.74 -16.65 26.82
CA THR A 171 4.10 -15.31 27.30
C THR A 171 5.54 -15.36 27.80
N VAL A 172 6.39 -14.45 27.31
CA VAL A 172 7.83 -14.44 27.55
C VAL A 172 8.37 -13.00 27.56
N ALA A 173 9.47 -12.75 28.27
CA ALA A 173 10.13 -11.46 28.24
C ALA A 173 10.72 -11.19 26.86
N VAL A 174 10.44 -10.01 26.27
CA VAL A 174 10.90 -9.63 24.92
C VAL A 174 11.30 -8.16 24.88
N GLU A 175 12.14 -7.83 23.91
CA GLU A 175 12.35 -6.46 23.43
C GLU A 175 11.31 -6.18 22.34
N PRO A 176 10.53 -5.08 22.44
CA PRO A 176 9.49 -4.78 21.46
C PRO A 176 10.08 -4.28 20.15
N TRP A 177 9.35 -4.47 19.07
CA TRP A 177 9.64 -3.87 17.78
C TRP A 177 9.13 -2.42 17.74
N SER A 178 9.96 -1.52 17.21
CA SER A 178 9.58 -0.16 16.83
C SER A 178 10.39 0.30 15.63
N ALA A 179 9.97 1.39 14.95
CA ALA A 179 10.74 1.96 13.83
C ALA A 179 12.12 2.48 14.24
N GLU A 180 12.32 2.82 15.52
CA GLU A 180 13.62 3.27 16.05
C GLU A 180 14.48 2.09 16.54
N SER A 181 13.83 0.97 16.93
CA SER A 181 14.50 -0.27 17.35
C SER A 181 13.76 -1.46 16.72
N PRO A 182 14.08 -1.82 15.47
CA PRO A 182 13.32 -2.82 14.70
C PRO A 182 13.74 -4.25 15.11
N ARG A 183 13.44 -4.62 16.35
CA ARG A 183 13.78 -5.93 16.91
C ARG A 183 12.92 -7.03 16.32
N LEU A 184 13.54 -7.94 15.60
CA LEU A 184 12.90 -9.13 15.04
C LEU A 184 13.49 -10.39 15.65
N TYR A 185 12.64 -11.28 16.13
CA TYR A 185 13.00 -12.62 16.56
C TYR A 185 12.86 -13.59 15.40
N ARG A 186 13.92 -14.31 15.07
CA ARG A 186 13.93 -15.28 13.99
C ARG A 186 13.46 -16.64 14.49
N GLY A 187 12.57 -17.26 13.74
CA GLY A 187 12.03 -18.57 14.06
C GLY A 187 11.61 -19.34 12.81
N THR A 188 11.04 -20.50 13.04
CA THR A 188 10.48 -21.36 11.99
C THR A 188 9.08 -21.81 12.37
N LEU A 189 8.22 -21.96 11.36
CA LEU A 189 6.95 -22.67 11.44
C LEU A 189 7.11 -23.90 10.55
N ALA A 190 7.06 -25.11 11.13
CA ALA A 190 7.42 -26.34 10.40
C ALA A 190 6.35 -27.41 10.54
N THR A 191 6.03 -28.05 9.42
CA THR A 191 5.34 -29.34 9.31
C THR A 191 6.37 -30.48 9.11
N GLU A 192 5.92 -31.67 8.81
CA GLU A 192 6.83 -32.78 8.43
C GLU A 192 7.48 -32.56 7.05
N THR A 193 6.88 -31.74 6.19
CA THR A 193 7.27 -31.60 4.79
C THR A 193 7.78 -30.20 4.44
N GLU A 194 7.52 -29.18 5.25
CA GLU A 194 7.86 -27.79 4.99
C GLU A 194 8.35 -27.06 6.22
N SER A 195 9.19 -26.04 5.99
CA SER A 195 9.64 -25.11 7.03
C SER A 195 9.59 -23.68 6.51
N VAL A 196 8.71 -22.87 7.08
CA VAL A 196 8.58 -21.44 6.79
C VAL A 196 9.40 -20.64 7.79
N THR A 197 10.24 -19.73 7.30
CA THR A 197 11.00 -18.81 8.17
C THR A 197 10.10 -17.69 8.68
N LEU A 198 10.07 -17.50 9.99
CA LEU A 198 9.36 -16.41 10.65
C LEU A 198 10.33 -15.27 11.03
N ALA A 199 9.84 -14.03 10.93
CA ALA A 199 10.48 -12.83 11.46
C ALA A 199 9.43 -12.08 12.32
N ILE A 200 9.53 -12.20 13.63
CA ILE A 200 8.49 -11.81 14.57
C ILE A 200 8.89 -10.54 15.30
N GLY A 201 8.09 -9.47 15.14
CA GLY A 201 8.22 -8.23 15.90
C GLY A 201 7.06 -8.08 16.88
N PHE A 202 7.36 -8.13 18.18
CA PHE A 202 6.35 -7.93 19.22
C PHE A 202 6.02 -6.45 19.36
N ARG A 203 4.75 -6.09 19.22
CA ARG A 203 4.27 -4.72 19.41
C ARG A 203 2.79 -4.68 19.73
N ARG A 204 2.36 -3.57 20.37
CA ARG A 204 0.95 -3.26 20.56
C ARG A 204 0.67 -1.86 20.02
N VAL A 205 -0.38 -1.74 19.20
CA VAL A 205 -0.89 -0.46 18.69
C VAL A 205 -2.22 -0.18 19.38
N THR A 206 -2.36 1.02 19.96
CA THR A 206 -3.60 1.44 20.63
C THR A 206 -3.89 2.90 20.36
N ILE A 207 -5.17 3.28 20.47
CA ILE A 207 -5.59 4.68 20.53
C ILE A 207 -6.14 4.90 21.93
N ASP A 208 -5.55 5.89 22.63
CA ASP A 208 -5.95 6.27 23.99
C ASP A 208 -5.96 7.79 24.12
N ASP A 209 -7.04 8.34 24.67
CA ASP A 209 -7.28 9.79 24.83
C ASP A 209 -7.00 10.59 23.55
N GLY A 210 -7.45 10.07 22.38
CA GLY A 210 -7.25 10.70 21.06
C GLY A 210 -5.79 10.77 20.63
N ARG A 211 -4.94 9.84 21.07
CA ARG A 211 -3.54 9.68 20.67
C ARG A 211 -3.26 8.28 20.17
N LEU A 212 -2.49 8.17 19.11
CA LEU A 212 -1.94 6.89 18.66
C LEU A 212 -0.72 6.52 19.52
N LEU A 213 -0.76 5.34 20.10
CA LEU A 213 0.34 4.80 20.90
C LEU A 213 0.84 3.49 20.28
N VAL A 214 2.16 3.32 20.24
CA VAL A 214 2.78 2.02 19.99
C VAL A 214 3.64 1.66 21.21
N ASN A 215 3.41 0.47 21.76
CA ASN A 215 4.07 0.00 22.97
C ASN A 215 3.90 0.97 24.17
N GLY A 216 2.75 1.62 24.26
CA GLY A 216 2.43 2.61 25.30
C GLY A 216 3.07 3.99 25.11
N VAL A 217 3.81 4.22 24.00
CA VAL A 217 4.47 5.49 23.70
C VAL A 217 3.74 6.20 22.55
N PRO A 218 3.42 7.51 22.67
CA PRO A 218 2.84 8.27 21.59
C PRO A 218 3.75 8.27 20.35
N VAL A 219 3.17 7.96 19.19
CA VAL A 219 3.88 7.99 17.91
C VAL A 219 3.75 9.37 17.29
N PHE A 220 4.84 9.86 16.69
CA PHE A 220 4.86 11.05 15.86
C PHE A 220 5.45 10.70 14.49
N PHE A 221 4.62 10.67 13.46
CA PHE A 221 5.03 10.39 12.09
C PHE A 221 5.71 11.60 11.45
N ARG A 222 6.97 11.44 11.08
CA ARG A 222 7.67 12.26 10.10
C ARG A 222 7.69 11.44 8.81
N GLY A 223 6.58 11.46 8.11
CA GLY A 223 6.30 10.52 7.03
C GLY A 223 6.35 11.15 5.65
N VAL A 224 6.42 10.26 4.67
CA VAL A 224 6.24 10.58 3.25
C VAL A 224 5.24 9.61 2.62
N ASN A 225 4.48 10.11 1.65
CA ASN A 225 3.75 9.26 0.72
C ASN A 225 4.74 8.68 -0.29
N ARG A 226 4.57 7.43 -0.68
CA ARG A 226 5.49 6.79 -1.61
C ARG A 226 4.77 5.96 -2.65
N HIS A 227 4.85 6.40 -3.91
CA HIS A 227 4.59 5.57 -5.07
C HIS A 227 5.79 4.69 -5.42
N GLU A 228 5.55 3.56 -6.09
CA GLU A 228 6.60 2.74 -6.69
C GLU A 228 6.96 3.30 -8.06
N GLN A 229 8.05 4.06 -8.13
CA GLN A 229 8.51 4.71 -9.36
C GLN A 229 10.03 4.67 -9.50
N ASP A 230 10.47 4.44 -10.74
CA ASP A 230 11.86 4.55 -11.19
C ASP A 230 11.89 5.21 -12.57
N TRP A 231 12.78 6.16 -12.76
CA TRP A 231 12.80 6.98 -13.98
C TRP A 231 13.18 6.23 -15.27
N GLU A 232 13.77 5.03 -15.15
CA GLU A 232 14.11 4.17 -16.29
C GLU A 232 13.13 2.99 -16.45
N ARG A 233 12.60 2.47 -15.34
CA ARG A 233 11.83 1.21 -15.28
C ARG A 233 10.35 1.40 -14.95
N GLY A 234 9.93 2.66 -14.71
CA GLY A 234 8.58 2.94 -14.26
C GLY A 234 8.30 2.31 -12.91
N ARG A 235 7.21 1.56 -12.78
CA ARG A 235 6.82 0.94 -11.51
C ARG A 235 7.49 -0.42 -11.21
N SER A 236 8.37 -0.90 -12.09
CA SER A 236 9.09 -2.16 -11.89
C SER A 236 10.35 -1.92 -11.05
N LEU A 237 10.24 -2.05 -9.74
CA LEU A 237 11.33 -1.83 -8.80
C LEU A 237 12.02 -3.13 -8.43
N ASP A 238 13.34 -3.05 -8.24
CA ASP A 238 14.10 -4.12 -7.59
C ASP A 238 14.33 -3.82 -6.09
N ARG A 239 14.78 -4.85 -5.37
CA ARG A 239 15.04 -4.76 -3.94
C ARG A 239 16.08 -3.69 -3.59
N ASP A 240 17.10 -3.50 -4.44
CA ASP A 240 18.18 -2.54 -4.17
C ASP A 240 17.68 -1.09 -4.27
N THR A 241 16.76 -0.80 -5.18
CA THR A 241 16.10 0.50 -5.29
C THR A 241 15.22 0.77 -4.07
N MET A 242 14.42 -0.20 -3.63
CA MET A 242 13.60 -0.08 -2.43
C MET A 242 14.44 0.11 -1.17
N LEU A 243 15.54 -0.62 -1.04
CA LEU A 243 16.50 -0.47 0.05
C LEU A 243 17.11 0.93 0.07
N ARG A 244 17.50 1.46 -1.09
CA ARG A 244 18.05 2.82 -1.22
C ARG A 244 17.04 3.87 -0.76
N ASP A 245 15.78 3.76 -1.18
CA ASP A 245 14.71 4.67 -0.75
C ASP A 245 14.59 4.69 0.78
N ILE A 246 14.52 3.51 1.42
CA ILE A 246 14.37 3.40 2.89
C ILE A 246 15.60 3.97 3.61
N LEU A 247 16.81 3.66 3.15
CA LEU A 247 18.01 4.19 3.77
C LEU A 247 18.13 5.71 3.63
N GLU A 248 17.68 6.27 2.49
CA GLU A 248 17.65 7.71 2.28
C GLU A 248 16.60 8.38 3.19
N MET A 249 15.42 7.79 3.34
CA MET A 249 14.41 8.22 4.29
C MET A 249 14.98 8.28 5.72
N LYS A 250 15.65 7.22 6.15
CA LYS A 250 16.27 7.17 7.50
C LYS A 250 17.36 8.24 7.69
N ARG A 251 18.17 8.53 6.67
CA ARG A 251 19.20 9.60 6.71
C ARG A 251 18.60 10.99 6.90
N HIS A 252 17.37 11.20 6.45
CA HIS A 252 16.64 12.47 6.57
C HIS A 252 15.62 12.46 7.72
N ASN A 253 15.78 11.58 8.71
CA ASN A 253 14.90 11.46 9.88
C ASN A 253 13.43 11.13 9.56
N ILE A 254 13.14 10.67 8.36
CA ILE A 254 11.83 10.13 8.01
C ILE A 254 11.69 8.77 8.71
N ASN A 255 10.60 8.60 9.46
CA ASN A 255 10.36 7.39 10.25
C ASN A 255 9.10 6.62 9.82
N ALA A 256 8.36 7.15 8.82
CA ALA A 256 7.10 6.57 8.39
C ALA A 256 6.88 6.68 6.87
N VAL A 257 6.12 5.74 6.32
CA VAL A 257 5.67 5.74 4.93
C VAL A 257 4.18 5.42 4.88
N ARG A 258 3.41 6.20 4.11
CA ARG A 258 2.11 5.76 3.59
C ARG A 258 2.33 5.20 2.19
N THR A 259 1.89 3.96 1.97
CA THR A 259 2.05 3.29 0.69
C THR A 259 0.97 3.76 -0.28
N SER A 260 1.15 4.96 -0.79
CA SER A 260 0.20 5.64 -1.66
C SER A 260 0.20 5.01 -3.06
N HIS A 261 -0.92 4.58 -3.60
CA HIS A 261 -2.21 4.33 -2.95
C HIS A 261 -2.59 2.87 -3.18
N TYR A 262 -1.72 1.95 -2.77
CA TYR A 262 -1.82 0.50 -3.01
C TYR A 262 -0.81 -0.29 -2.18
N PRO A 263 -1.03 -1.59 -1.97
CA PRO A 263 -0.05 -2.47 -1.34
C PRO A 263 1.26 -2.50 -2.15
N PRO A 264 2.41 -2.21 -1.54
CA PRO A 264 3.69 -2.13 -2.24
C PRO A 264 4.23 -3.51 -2.59
N HIS A 265 5.37 -3.56 -3.28
CA HIS A 265 6.11 -4.82 -3.46
C HIS A 265 6.39 -5.46 -2.09
N PRO A 266 6.18 -6.78 -1.91
CA PRO A 266 6.34 -7.42 -0.59
C PRO A 266 7.72 -7.22 0.05
N ASP A 267 8.77 -7.09 -0.75
CA ASP A 267 10.12 -6.83 -0.24
C ASP A 267 10.26 -5.45 0.40
N PHE A 268 9.47 -4.46 -0.02
CA PHE A 268 9.48 -3.15 0.62
C PHE A 268 9.04 -3.23 2.08
N LEU A 269 7.96 -3.97 2.37
CA LEU A 269 7.50 -4.15 3.74
C LEU A 269 8.49 -4.99 4.58
N ARG A 270 9.13 -6.01 3.98
CA ARG A 270 10.20 -6.75 4.66
C ARG A 270 11.36 -5.85 5.06
N LEU A 271 11.75 -4.93 4.16
CA LEU A 271 12.78 -3.95 4.46
C LEU A 271 12.33 -2.95 5.53
N CYS A 272 11.05 -2.53 5.54
CA CYS A 272 10.49 -1.70 6.62
C CYS A 272 10.54 -2.43 7.98
N ASP A 273 10.23 -3.74 8.00
CA ASP A 273 10.35 -4.56 9.20
C ASP A 273 11.79 -4.64 9.72
N GLU A 274 12.77 -4.78 8.83
CA GLU A 274 14.19 -5.00 9.14
C GLU A 274 14.94 -3.70 9.51
N ILE A 275 14.66 -2.60 8.83
CA ILE A 275 15.37 -1.31 8.97
C ILE A 275 14.65 -0.37 9.92
N GLY A 276 13.34 -0.53 10.06
CA GLY A 276 12.50 0.24 10.96
C GLY A 276 11.87 1.48 10.32
N LEU A 277 10.71 1.30 9.70
CA LEU A 277 9.79 2.36 9.32
C LEU A 277 8.39 1.99 9.79
N TRP A 278 7.63 2.98 10.29
CA TRP A 278 6.19 2.83 10.48
C TRP A 278 5.50 2.82 9.11
N VAL A 279 4.56 1.94 8.91
CA VAL A 279 3.84 1.85 7.64
C VAL A 279 2.34 2.05 7.89
N VAL A 280 1.77 2.99 7.14
CA VAL A 280 0.33 3.05 6.85
C VAL A 280 0.16 2.36 5.50
N GLU A 281 -0.33 1.13 5.50
CA GLU A 281 -0.53 0.38 4.28
C GLU A 281 -1.92 0.62 3.72
N GLU A 282 -1.96 1.01 2.43
CA GLU A 282 -3.20 1.41 1.78
C GLU A 282 -3.66 0.41 0.73
N CYS A 283 -4.97 0.22 0.67
CA CYS A 283 -5.62 -0.65 -0.28
C CYS A 283 -5.59 -0.05 -1.69
N ASP A 284 -5.45 -0.91 -2.69
CA ASP A 284 -5.52 -0.56 -4.12
C ASP A 284 -6.95 -0.17 -4.51
N LEU A 285 -7.40 0.98 -4.02
CA LEU A 285 -8.77 1.49 -4.19
C LEU A 285 -8.79 3.01 -4.23
N GLU A 286 -9.09 3.57 -5.40
CA GLU A 286 -9.31 4.99 -5.62
C GLU A 286 -10.32 5.23 -6.72
N THR A 287 -11.26 6.18 -6.50
CA THR A 287 -12.33 6.50 -7.44
C THR A 287 -12.48 8.00 -7.64
N HIS A 288 -11.37 8.76 -7.55
CA HIS A 288 -11.36 10.22 -7.49
C HIS A 288 -12.05 10.90 -8.68
N GLY A 289 -11.90 10.35 -9.89
CA GLY A 289 -12.52 10.90 -11.11
C GLY A 289 -14.04 10.96 -11.12
N PHE A 290 -14.74 10.25 -10.22
CA PHE A 290 -16.17 10.40 -10.04
C PHE A 290 -16.58 11.79 -9.50
N ILE A 291 -15.64 12.60 -9.01
CA ILE A 291 -15.89 14.00 -8.64
C ILE A 291 -16.47 14.80 -9.80
N TYR A 292 -16.06 14.50 -11.05
CA TYR A 292 -16.58 15.18 -12.26
C TYR A 292 -18.03 14.81 -12.60
N ALA A 293 -18.52 13.71 -12.02
CA ALA A 293 -19.94 13.30 -12.08
C ALA A 293 -20.71 13.66 -10.80
N GLY A 294 -20.12 14.47 -9.91
CA GLY A 294 -20.72 14.77 -8.61
C GLY A 294 -20.91 13.52 -7.72
N TRP A 295 -20.04 12.53 -7.91
CA TRP A 295 -20.05 11.22 -7.23
C TRP A 295 -21.25 10.32 -7.59
N GLU A 296 -22.00 10.64 -8.66
CA GLU A 296 -23.07 9.77 -9.16
C GLU A 296 -22.49 8.47 -9.73
N GLY A 297 -23.06 7.32 -9.33
CA GLY A 297 -22.58 5.99 -9.76
C GLY A 297 -21.22 5.58 -9.18
N ASN A 298 -20.73 6.28 -8.14
CA ASN A 298 -19.45 6.00 -7.51
C ASN A 298 -19.43 4.59 -6.88
N PRO A 299 -18.41 3.75 -7.17
CA PRO A 299 -18.32 2.38 -6.67
C PRO A 299 -18.58 2.18 -5.17
N PRO A 300 -18.10 3.01 -4.24
CA PRO A 300 -18.44 2.88 -2.82
C PRO A 300 -19.93 2.94 -2.49
N THR A 301 -20.77 3.59 -3.32
CA THR A 301 -22.23 3.68 -3.12
C THR A 301 -22.99 2.57 -3.81
N GLU A 302 -22.38 1.88 -4.75
CA GLU A 302 -23.03 0.93 -5.65
C GLU A 302 -22.80 -0.52 -5.18
N PRO A 303 -23.86 -1.24 -4.73
CA PRO A 303 -23.71 -2.59 -4.15
C PRO A 303 -23.01 -3.61 -5.05
N GLN A 304 -23.14 -3.49 -6.38
CA GLN A 304 -22.49 -4.39 -7.33
C GLN A 304 -20.96 -4.33 -7.28
N TRP A 305 -20.37 -3.27 -6.75
CA TRP A 305 -18.92 -3.14 -6.60
C TRP A 305 -18.36 -3.71 -5.28
N LEU A 306 -19.25 -3.99 -4.31
CA LEU A 306 -18.82 -4.51 -3.01
C LEU A 306 -17.92 -5.75 -3.12
N PRO A 307 -18.21 -6.77 -3.95
CA PRO A 307 -17.31 -7.93 -4.05
C PRO A 307 -15.89 -7.57 -4.50
N ALA A 308 -15.75 -6.64 -5.46
CA ALA A 308 -14.45 -6.23 -5.97
C ALA A 308 -13.67 -5.37 -4.96
N MET A 309 -14.36 -4.50 -4.21
CA MET A 309 -13.76 -3.68 -3.15
C MET A 309 -13.31 -4.57 -1.97
N LEU A 310 -14.16 -5.51 -1.57
CA LEU A 310 -13.87 -6.43 -0.47
C LEU A 310 -12.69 -7.37 -0.81
N ASP A 311 -12.64 -7.91 -2.04
CA ASP A 311 -11.52 -8.72 -2.53
C ASP A 311 -10.18 -7.99 -2.41
N ARG A 312 -10.14 -6.67 -2.69
CA ARG A 312 -8.93 -5.85 -2.58
C ARG A 312 -8.43 -5.73 -1.15
N ILE A 313 -9.32 -5.39 -0.21
CA ILE A 313 -8.99 -5.31 1.22
C ILE A 313 -8.53 -6.68 1.74
N GLN A 314 -9.23 -7.75 1.40
CA GLN A 314 -8.92 -9.10 1.85
C GLN A 314 -7.52 -9.50 1.40
N ARG A 315 -7.20 -9.36 0.12
CA ARG A 315 -5.87 -9.73 -0.40
C ARG A 315 -4.74 -8.89 0.19
N MET A 316 -4.95 -7.59 0.44
CA MET A 316 -3.97 -6.75 1.11
C MET A 316 -3.70 -7.27 2.53
N VAL A 317 -4.73 -7.36 3.36
CA VAL A 317 -4.58 -7.75 4.77
C VAL A 317 -4.04 -9.17 4.89
N GLU A 318 -4.55 -10.14 4.12
CA GLU A 318 -4.08 -11.52 4.18
C GLU A 318 -2.61 -11.65 3.77
N ARG A 319 -2.16 -10.89 2.79
CA ARG A 319 -0.75 -10.89 2.37
C ARG A 319 0.18 -10.34 3.46
N ASP A 320 -0.23 -9.25 4.13
CA ASP A 320 0.68 -8.42 4.92
C ASP A 320 0.37 -8.40 6.44
N LYS A 321 -0.63 -9.17 6.90
CA LYS A 321 -1.03 -9.29 8.32
C LYS A 321 0.12 -9.62 9.29
N ASN A 322 1.19 -10.26 8.80
CA ASN A 322 2.35 -10.65 9.59
C ASN A 322 3.47 -9.58 9.64
N ARG A 323 3.25 -8.36 9.09
CA ARG A 323 4.24 -7.29 9.06
C ARG A 323 4.18 -6.43 10.33
N PRO A 324 5.21 -6.46 11.20
CA PRO A 324 5.22 -5.60 12.39
C PRO A 324 5.31 -4.10 12.05
N SER A 325 5.91 -3.73 10.91
CA SER A 325 5.99 -2.34 10.46
C SER A 325 4.64 -1.72 10.11
N VAL A 326 3.68 -2.52 9.62
CA VAL A 326 2.32 -2.06 9.33
C VAL A 326 1.58 -1.81 10.63
N VAL A 327 1.29 -0.55 10.94
CA VAL A 327 0.63 -0.12 12.18
C VAL A 327 -0.77 0.45 11.97
N ILE A 328 -1.15 0.75 10.73
CA ILE A 328 -2.46 1.27 10.35
C ILE A 328 -2.84 0.62 9.01
N TRP A 329 -4.09 0.12 8.91
CA TRP A 329 -4.71 -0.24 7.65
C TRP A 329 -5.46 0.96 7.08
N SER A 330 -5.17 1.37 5.84
CA SER A 330 -5.89 2.42 5.12
C SER A 330 -6.78 1.79 4.04
N MET A 331 -8.09 2.09 4.10
CA MET A 331 -9.07 1.40 3.28
C MET A 331 -9.09 1.85 1.82
N ALA A 332 -8.73 3.09 1.54
CA ALA A 332 -8.75 3.68 0.21
C ALA A 332 -8.13 5.07 0.22
N ASN A 333 -7.81 5.59 -0.97
CA ASN A 333 -7.62 7.01 -1.22
C ASN A 333 -8.89 7.60 -1.86
N GLU A 334 -9.11 8.86 -1.75
CA GLU A 334 -10.03 9.80 -2.42
C GLU A 334 -11.25 9.18 -3.14
N SER A 335 -12.03 8.37 -2.44
CA SER A 335 -13.17 7.62 -3.01
C SER A 335 -14.53 8.08 -2.49
N TRP A 336 -14.60 9.24 -1.81
CA TRP A 336 -15.80 9.79 -1.19
C TRP A 336 -16.42 8.83 -0.16
N THR A 337 -17.74 8.87 0.03
CA THR A 337 -18.43 8.03 1.01
C THR A 337 -19.25 6.94 0.32
N GLY A 338 -19.60 5.87 1.05
CA GLY A 338 -20.49 4.85 0.55
C GLY A 338 -20.67 3.70 1.53
N ALA A 339 -21.82 3.02 1.44
CA ALA A 339 -22.16 1.92 2.33
C ALA A 339 -21.23 0.70 2.18
N ASN A 340 -20.52 0.57 1.05
CA ASN A 340 -19.59 -0.52 0.86
C ASN A 340 -18.41 -0.45 1.86
N PHE A 341 -18.01 0.76 2.30
CA PHE A 341 -16.97 0.93 3.32
C PHE A 341 -17.35 0.31 4.68
N ASP A 342 -18.65 0.25 5.02
CA ASP A 342 -19.09 -0.41 6.26
C ASP A 342 -18.73 -1.90 6.26
N ALA A 343 -18.84 -2.56 5.12
CA ALA A 343 -18.48 -3.97 4.97
C ALA A 343 -16.95 -4.18 4.96
N LEU A 344 -16.19 -3.26 4.36
CA LEU A 344 -14.74 -3.30 4.37
C LEU A 344 -14.20 -3.15 5.80
N GLU A 345 -14.67 -2.14 6.53
CA GLU A 345 -14.31 -1.92 7.94
C GLU A 345 -14.65 -3.15 8.80
N ALA A 346 -15.89 -3.64 8.71
CA ALA A 346 -16.33 -4.78 9.49
C ALA A 346 -15.44 -6.00 9.27
N TRP A 347 -15.06 -6.27 8.02
CA TRP A 347 -14.18 -7.38 7.69
C TRP A 347 -12.76 -7.20 8.27
N ILE A 348 -12.16 -5.98 8.16
CA ILE A 348 -10.83 -5.72 8.73
C ILE A 348 -10.86 -5.92 10.25
N ARG A 349 -11.87 -5.38 10.93
CA ARG A 349 -11.98 -5.48 12.41
C ARG A 349 -12.15 -6.91 12.90
N ASP A 350 -12.87 -7.75 12.15
CA ASP A 350 -13.01 -9.18 12.45
C ASP A 350 -11.70 -9.93 12.20
N ARG A 351 -11.03 -9.64 11.09
CA ARG A 351 -9.82 -10.35 10.67
C ARG A 351 -8.56 -9.95 11.42
N ASP A 352 -8.37 -8.66 11.63
CA ASP A 352 -7.20 -8.10 12.33
C ASP A 352 -7.59 -6.92 13.26
N PRO A 353 -8.06 -7.22 14.46
CA PRO A 353 -8.40 -6.18 15.44
C PRO A 353 -7.18 -5.50 16.07
N SER A 354 -5.96 -5.91 15.73
CA SER A 354 -4.73 -5.41 16.35
C SER A 354 -4.25 -4.07 15.78
N ARG A 355 -4.81 -3.62 14.66
CA ARG A 355 -4.44 -2.39 13.97
C ARG A 355 -5.64 -1.47 13.80
N PRO A 356 -5.50 -0.16 14.04
CA PRO A 356 -6.53 0.82 13.71
C PRO A 356 -6.66 1.01 12.20
N ILE A 357 -7.80 1.57 11.80
CA ILE A 357 -8.20 1.80 10.41
C ILE A 357 -8.18 3.29 10.12
N LEU A 358 -7.61 3.66 8.97
CA LEU A 358 -7.64 4.99 8.39
C LEU A 358 -8.53 5.03 7.14
N TYR A 359 -9.34 6.05 7.03
CA TYR A 359 -9.95 6.48 5.77
C TYR A 359 -10.20 7.99 5.80
N GLU A 360 -9.71 8.72 4.79
CA GLU A 360 -9.65 10.19 4.83
C GLU A 360 -10.92 10.86 4.28
N ARG A 361 -11.50 10.37 3.18
CA ARG A 361 -12.48 11.15 2.39
C ARG A 361 -13.94 11.07 2.88
N ASP A 362 -14.21 10.43 4.01
CA ASP A 362 -15.53 10.44 4.64
C ASP A 362 -15.64 11.60 5.63
N PRO A 363 -16.47 12.65 5.39
CA PRO A 363 -16.62 13.78 6.29
C PRO A 363 -17.08 13.43 7.71
N SER A 364 -17.82 12.32 7.86
CA SER A 364 -18.28 11.81 9.17
C SER A 364 -17.21 11.02 9.92
N TYR A 365 -16.20 10.51 9.21
CA TYR A 365 -15.16 9.61 9.73
C TYR A 365 -15.71 8.37 10.45
N ARG A 366 -16.93 7.92 10.10
CA ARG A 366 -17.60 6.81 10.79
C ARG A 366 -16.84 5.49 10.65
N ASN A 367 -16.16 5.28 9.51
CA ASN A 367 -15.38 4.08 9.20
C ASN A 367 -13.88 4.27 9.46
N SER A 368 -13.46 5.29 10.24
CA SER A 368 -12.06 5.58 10.52
C SER A 368 -11.83 5.76 12.02
N ASP A 369 -10.66 5.32 12.50
CA ASP A 369 -10.16 5.56 13.85
C ASP A 369 -9.36 6.89 13.95
N PHE A 370 -9.18 7.57 12.82
CA PHE A 370 -8.47 8.85 12.72
C PHE A 370 -9.35 9.91 12.09
N TYR A 371 -9.20 11.13 12.54
CA TYR A 371 -9.53 12.30 11.75
C TYR A 371 -8.36 12.62 10.85
N SER A 372 -8.60 12.79 9.56
CA SER A 372 -7.57 13.10 8.57
C SER A 372 -8.09 14.06 7.53
N VAL A 373 -7.26 15.00 7.11
CA VAL A 373 -7.53 15.88 5.97
C VAL A 373 -6.25 16.05 5.17
N MET A 374 -6.41 16.39 3.89
CA MET A 374 -5.31 16.71 3.00
C MET A 374 -5.10 18.22 2.93
N TYR A 375 -3.84 18.64 2.91
CA TYR A 375 -3.38 20.00 2.63
C TYR A 375 -4.09 21.12 3.42
N PRO A 376 -4.34 21.00 4.74
CA PRO A 376 -4.84 22.12 5.51
C PRO A 376 -3.78 23.23 5.55
N ASP A 377 -4.19 24.47 5.51
CA ASP A 377 -3.30 25.58 5.85
C ASP A 377 -2.93 25.56 7.34
N LEU A 378 -1.97 26.39 7.73
CA LEU A 378 -1.46 26.41 9.10
C LEU A 378 -2.51 26.84 10.12
N GLU A 379 -3.44 27.75 9.77
CA GLU A 379 -4.52 28.21 10.63
C GLU A 379 -5.52 27.09 10.89
N ARG A 380 -5.93 26.37 9.84
CA ARG A 380 -6.81 25.21 9.97
C ARG A 380 -6.15 24.09 10.77
N LEU A 381 -4.85 23.83 10.55
CA LEU A 381 -4.12 22.81 11.31
C LEU A 381 -4.05 23.17 12.81
N GLU A 382 -3.82 24.43 13.13
CA GLU A 382 -3.83 24.93 14.51
C GLU A 382 -5.21 24.77 15.17
N ALA A 383 -6.30 25.10 14.45
CA ALA A 383 -7.68 24.91 14.91
C ALA A 383 -7.99 23.42 15.16
N ILE A 384 -7.55 22.53 14.24
CA ILE A 384 -7.67 21.08 14.41
C ILE A 384 -6.94 20.62 15.67
N GLY A 385 -5.71 21.09 15.87
CA GLY A 385 -4.92 20.75 17.07
C GLY A 385 -5.64 21.12 18.37
N ARG A 386 -6.37 22.23 18.39
CA ARG A 386 -7.18 22.72 19.53
C ARG A 386 -8.56 22.08 19.63
N ARG A 387 -9.00 21.28 18.64
CA ARG A 387 -10.36 20.75 18.51
C ARG A 387 -11.43 21.85 18.29
N GLU A 388 -11.02 22.93 17.64
CA GLU A 388 -11.83 24.13 17.33
C GLU A 388 -12.17 24.23 15.84
N GLU A 389 -11.78 23.22 15.05
CA GLU A 389 -12.06 23.16 13.61
C GLU A 389 -13.56 23.16 13.30
N GLU A 390 -13.92 23.77 12.17
CA GLU A 390 -15.31 23.83 11.71
C GLU A 390 -15.88 22.43 11.46
N ARG A 391 -17.19 22.29 11.73
CA ARG A 391 -17.94 21.07 11.39
C ARG A 391 -18.13 21.01 9.87
N PRO A 392 -17.82 19.89 9.21
CA PRO A 392 -18.08 19.72 7.81
C PRO A 392 -19.60 19.76 7.50
N ASP A 393 -19.96 20.24 6.30
CA ASP A 393 -21.33 20.24 5.83
C ASP A 393 -21.89 18.82 5.80
N GLY A 394 -23.13 18.66 6.22
CA GLY A 394 -23.84 17.36 6.22
C GLY A 394 -23.49 16.44 7.39
N VAL A 395 -22.54 16.78 8.23
CA VAL A 395 -22.15 16.01 9.42
C VAL A 395 -23.03 16.40 10.60
N SER A 396 -23.60 15.40 11.31
CA SER A 396 -24.42 15.62 12.50
C SER A 396 -23.60 16.11 13.71
N ASP A 397 -24.27 16.63 14.74
CA ASP A 397 -23.61 17.03 15.99
C ASP A 397 -22.91 15.85 16.70
N GLU A 398 -23.50 14.64 16.61
CA GLU A 398 -22.95 13.43 17.22
C GLU A 398 -21.68 12.97 16.48
N GLU A 399 -21.72 12.94 15.14
CA GLU A 399 -20.55 12.60 14.32
C GLU A 399 -19.42 13.61 14.51
N ASP A 400 -19.71 14.90 14.56
CA ASP A 400 -18.70 15.94 14.82
C ASP A 400 -18.10 15.80 16.22
N ALA A 401 -18.92 15.52 17.23
CA ALA A 401 -18.44 15.27 18.58
C ALA A 401 -17.50 14.04 18.64
N ARG A 402 -17.87 12.94 17.95
CA ARG A 402 -16.99 11.76 17.80
C ARG A 402 -15.69 12.14 17.08
N ARG A 403 -15.75 12.80 15.92
CA ARG A 403 -14.59 13.22 15.13
C ARG A 403 -13.58 13.98 15.97
N ARG A 404 -14.05 14.87 16.86
CA ARG A 404 -13.19 15.65 17.77
C ARG A 404 -12.48 14.80 18.82
N THR A 405 -12.92 13.57 19.09
CA THR A 405 -12.23 12.65 19.99
C THR A 405 -11.10 11.88 19.34
N LEU A 406 -11.12 11.74 18.00
CA LEU A 406 -10.15 10.96 17.25
C LEU A 406 -8.75 11.60 17.24
N PRO A 407 -7.67 10.81 17.23
CA PRO A 407 -6.34 11.31 16.87
C PRO A 407 -6.37 11.90 15.48
N PHE A 408 -5.52 12.88 15.23
CA PHE A 408 -5.43 13.54 13.94
C PHE A 408 -4.16 13.14 13.21
N LEU A 409 -4.31 12.78 11.93
CA LEU A 409 -3.22 12.39 11.05
C LEU A 409 -3.33 13.14 9.72
N LEU A 410 -2.26 13.83 9.30
CA LEU A 410 -2.15 14.37 7.96
C LEU A 410 -1.75 13.25 6.99
N CYS A 411 -2.71 12.63 6.30
CA CYS A 411 -2.35 11.60 5.32
C CYS A 411 -1.60 12.21 4.12
N GLU A 412 -1.86 13.49 3.81
CA GLU A 412 -1.11 14.25 2.82
C GLU A 412 -0.98 15.71 3.23
N TYR A 413 0.24 16.28 3.08
CA TYR A 413 0.48 17.71 3.25
C TYR A 413 1.73 18.16 2.51
N ALA A 414 1.90 19.47 2.38
CA ALA A 414 3.11 20.10 1.84
C ALA A 414 3.50 19.57 0.44
N HIS A 415 2.55 19.67 -0.51
CA HIS A 415 2.74 19.24 -1.90
C HIS A 415 4.02 19.82 -2.51
N ALA A 416 4.96 18.95 -2.90
CA ALA A 416 6.32 19.34 -3.27
C ALA A 416 6.49 19.83 -4.73
N MET A 417 5.39 19.98 -5.48
CA MET A 417 5.45 20.39 -6.89
C MET A 417 6.05 21.80 -7.04
N GLY A 418 6.91 21.96 -8.02
CA GLY A 418 7.48 23.26 -8.43
C GLY A 418 8.45 23.83 -7.37
N ASN A 419 8.10 24.96 -6.75
CA ASN A 419 8.89 25.57 -5.68
C ASN A 419 8.46 25.10 -4.27
N GLY A 420 7.58 24.12 -4.18
CA GLY A 420 7.22 23.45 -2.93
C GLY A 420 8.30 22.48 -2.48
N PRO A 421 8.06 21.84 -1.31
CA PRO A 421 7.13 22.29 -0.30
C PRO A 421 7.70 23.48 0.47
N GLY A 422 6.82 24.25 1.11
CA GLY A 422 7.21 25.36 1.99
C GLY A 422 6.61 25.19 3.37
N SER A 423 7.14 25.97 4.35
CA SER A 423 6.62 26.04 5.71
C SER A 423 6.63 24.69 6.48
N LEU A 424 7.47 23.72 6.10
CA LEU A 424 7.57 22.44 6.81
C LEU A 424 7.89 22.62 8.28
N HIS A 425 8.78 23.58 8.62
CA HIS A 425 9.08 23.93 10.00
C HIS A 425 7.83 24.38 10.77
N ASP A 426 6.97 25.21 10.17
CA ASP A 426 5.74 25.69 10.82
C ASP A 426 4.71 24.55 11.00
N TYR A 427 4.56 23.67 10.01
CA TYR A 427 3.76 22.46 10.16
C TYR A 427 4.25 21.62 11.34
N HIS A 428 5.57 21.33 11.40
CA HIS A 428 6.15 20.55 12.49
C HIS A 428 5.98 21.20 13.85
N ARG A 429 6.14 22.53 13.95
CA ARG A 429 5.93 23.28 15.18
C ARG A 429 4.49 23.13 15.69
N ILE A 430 3.49 23.29 14.81
CA ILE A 430 2.08 23.14 15.17
C ILE A 430 1.79 21.68 15.55
N MET A 431 2.18 20.72 14.71
CA MET A 431 1.94 19.30 14.97
C MET A 431 2.49 18.87 16.34
N ARG A 432 3.70 19.32 16.71
CA ARG A 432 4.32 18.98 18.00
C ARG A 432 3.69 19.69 19.20
N SER A 433 3.01 20.81 19.00
CA SER A 433 2.37 21.56 20.09
C SER A 433 1.03 20.97 20.53
N HIS A 434 0.45 20.06 19.75
CA HIS A 434 -0.85 19.45 20.01
C HIS A 434 -0.78 17.92 20.10
N PRO A 435 -0.95 17.32 21.29
CA PRO A 435 -0.86 15.86 21.49
C PRO A 435 -1.84 15.02 20.66
N ARG A 436 -2.95 15.64 20.18
CA ARG A 436 -3.91 14.99 19.28
C ARG A 436 -3.29 14.64 17.92
N ILE A 437 -2.29 15.44 17.47
CA ILE A 437 -1.70 15.29 16.13
C ILE A 437 -0.58 14.27 16.18
N CYS A 438 -0.75 13.16 15.49
CA CYS A 438 0.26 12.12 15.42
C CYS A 438 1.25 12.27 14.24
N GLY A 439 1.30 13.47 13.63
CA GLY A 439 2.21 13.79 12.53
C GLY A 439 1.54 13.72 11.16
N GLY A 440 2.33 13.46 10.11
CA GLY A 440 1.79 13.42 8.76
C GLY A 440 2.79 12.89 7.73
N PHE A 441 2.30 12.82 6.48
CA PHE A 441 3.01 12.30 5.33
C PHE A 441 3.08 13.36 4.23
N VAL A 442 4.29 13.83 3.90
CA VAL A 442 4.50 14.79 2.81
C VAL A 442 4.12 14.17 1.48
N TRP A 443 3.45 14.90 0.62
CA TRP A 443 3.21 14.54 -0.77
C TRP A 443 4.32 15.17 -1.64
N GLU A 444 5.25 14.40 -2.20
CA GLU A 444 5.49 12.99 -1.97
C GLU A 444 7.02 12.68 -1.99
N TRP A 445 7.38 11.40 -1.98
CA TRP A 445 8.78 10.96 -1.87
C TRP A 445 9.63 11.29 -3.08
N ILE A 446 9.14 11.01 -4.31
CA ILE A 446 9.95 11.08 -5.53
C ILE A 446 9.14 11.54 -6.74
N ASP A 447 9.74 12.37 -7.58
CA ASP A 447 9.20 12.74 -8.91
C ASP A 447 8.96 11.50 -9.78
N HIS A 448 7.81 11.43 -10.44
CA HIS A 448 7.44 10.34 -11.35
C HIS A 448 7.83 10.62 -12.82
N GLY A 449 8.89 11.38 -13.06
CA GLY A 449 9.37 11.62 -14.41
C GLY A 449 10.10 10.42 -15.01
N PHE A 450 10.12 10.36 -16.35
CA PHE A 450 10.89 9.36 -17.08
C PHE A 450 12.14 9.98 -17.71
N ARG A 451 13.26 9.25 -17.64
CA ARG A 451 14.47 9.61 -18.39
C ARG A 451 14.21 9.55 -19.89
N HIS A 452 14.46 10.64 -20.57
CA HIS A 452 14.35 10.72 -22.02
C HIS A 452 15.60 11.34 -22.62
N VAL A 453 15.98 10.86 -23.81
CA VAL A 453 17.09 11.42 -24.60
C VAL A 453 16.51 11.84 -25.94
N ASP A 454 16.59 13.12 -26.29
CA ASP A 454 16.08 13.65 -27.55
C ASP A 454 16.95 13.26 -28.77
N GLY A 455 16.47 13.58 -29.96
CA GLY A 455 17.20 13.30 -31.20
C GLY A 455 18.54 14.03 -31.36
N ALA A 456 18.83 15.03 -30.54
CA ALA A 456 20.11 15.73 -30.46
C ALA A 456 21.06 15.16 -29.39
N GLY A 457 20.60 14.20 -28.60
CA GLY A 457 21.36 13.57 -27.53
C GLY A 457 21.26 14.30 -26.18
N ASN A 458 20.34 15.27 -26.03
CA ASN A 458 20.14 15.93 -24.75
C ASN A 458 19.27 15.03 -23.85
N GLU A 459 19.70 14.86 -22.61
CA GLU A 459 18.95 14.14 -21.58
C GLU A 459 18.04 15.09 -20.80
N PHE A 460 16.80 14.70 -20.57
CA PHE A 460 15.85 15.42 -19.72
C PHE A 460 14.86 14.46 -19.05
N VAL A 461 14.15 14.95 -18.04
CA VAL A 461 13.07 14.24 -17.37
C VAL A 461 11.75 14.57 -18.04
N MET A 462 11.13 13.59 -18.67
CA MET A 462 9.83 13.69 -19.32
C MET A 462 8.72 13.60 -18.27
N HIS A 463 7.69 14.42 -18.40
CA HIS A 463 6.51 14.43 -17.52
C HIS A 463 5.20 14.25 -18.32
N GLY A 464 4.07 14.21 -17.64
CA GLY A 464 2.76 13.97 -18.27
C GLY A 464 2.42 14.95 -19.39
N GLY A 465 2.85 16.23 -19.29
CA GLY A 465 2.63 17.25 -20.33
C GLY A 465 3.39 17.01 -21.63
N ASP A 466 4.42 16.18 -21.62
CA ASP A 466 5.23 15.85 -22.81
C ASP A 466 4.61 14.73 -23.65
N VAL A 467 3.59 14.03 -23.14
CA VAL A 467 2.83 13.03 -23.90
C VAL A 467 1.66 13.67 -24.64
N ALA A 468 1.42 13.23 -25.87
CA ALA A 468 0.39 13.83 -26.74
C ALA A 468 -1.05 13.48 -26.33
N TYR A 469 -1.23 12.53 -25.43
CA TYR A 469 -2.53 12.03 -25.00
C TYR A 469 -3.32 13.08 -24.19
N ARG A 470 -4.65 13.05 -24.33
CA ARG A 470 -5.59 13.92 -23.57
C ARG A 470 -6.77 13.08 -23.05
N PRO A 471 -7.24 13.28 -21.80
CA PRO A 471 -6.69 14.23 -20.80
C PRO A 471 -5.28 13.84 -20.33
N ASN A 472 -4.49 14.81 -19.83
CA ASN A 472 -3.27 14.51 -19.08
C ASN A 472 -3.12 15.46 -17.88
N GLY A 473 -2.42 14.97 -16.84
CA GLY A 473 -2.16 15.69 -15.61
C GLY A 473 -0.99 16.68 -15.67
N GLY A 474 -0.31 16.82 -16.83
CA GLY A 474 0.76 17.79 -16.96
C GLY A 474 1.96 17.50 -16.07
N ARG A 475 2.29 18.44 -15.17
CA ARG A 475 3.46 18.38 -14.28
C ARG A 475 3.12 17.86 -12.88
N TYR A 476 1.90 17.44 -12.61
CA TYR A 476 1.54 16.93 -11.28
C TYR A 476 2.36 15.70 -10.85
N CYS A 477 2.91 14.95 -11.82
CA CYS A 477 3.85 13.87 -11.56
C CYS A 477 5.29 14.32 -11.17
N LEU A 478 5.55 15.61 -11.02
CA LEU A 478 6.84 16.17 -10.59
C LEU A 478 6.63 16.92 -9.25
N ASP A 479 6.42 16.19 -8.20
CA ASP A 479 6.03 16.63 -6.87
C ASP A 479 6.78 15.91 -5.74
N GLY A 480 7.94 15.32 -6.10
CA GLY A 480 8.81 14.61 -5.19
C GLY A 480 9.71 15.51 -4.32
N LEU A 481 9.99 15.05 -3.10
CA LEU A 481 11.11 15.54 -2.29
C LEU A 481 12.46 15.15 -2.91
N LEU A 482 12.48 14.06 -3.68
CA LEU A 482 13.58 13.68 -4.56
C LEU A 482 13.20 13.95 -6.03
N PHE A 483 14.18 14.38 -6.81
CA PHE A 483 14.05 14.34 -8.25
C PHE A 483 13.94 12.90 -8.77
N ALA A 484 13.49 12.72 -10.01
CA ALA A 484 13.25 11.40 -10.60
C ALA A 484 14.49 10.47 -10.60
N ASP A 485 15.70 11.04 -10.63
CA ASP A 485 16.98 10.32 -10.55
C ASP A 485 17.41 9.99 -9.10
N ARG A 486 16.56 10.29 -8.12
CA ARG A 486 16.81 10.19 -6.67
C ARG A 486 17.80 11.20 -6.11
N THR A 487 18.12 12.27 -6.83
CA THR A 487 18.87 13.39 -6.27
C THR A 487 17.95 14.14 -5.28
N PRO A 488 18.42 14.46 -4.06
CA PRO A 488 17.62 15.22 -3.08
C PRO A 488 17.22 16.60 -3.60
N GLY A 489 15.91 16.88 -3.53
CA GLY A 489 15.35 18.20 -3.77
C GLY A 489 15.56 19.14 -2.56
N PRO A 490 15.42 20.46 -2.74
CA PRO A 490 15.65 21.43 -1.65
C PRO A 490 14.70 21.25 -0.46
N GLY A 491 13.47 20.79 -0.68
CA GLY A 491 12.48 20.55 0.38
C GLY A 491 12.85 19.43 1.34
N LEU A 492 13.61 18.42 0.89
CA LEU A 492 14.01 17.31 1.73
C LEU A 492 14.93 17.72 2.89
N ALA A 493 15.72 18.78 2.71
CA ALA A 493 16.61 19.28 3.75
C ALA A 493 15.87 20.03 4.88
N GLU A 494 14.64 20.53 4.60
CA GLU A 494 13.80 21.20 5.61
C GLU A 494 12.99 20.19 6.43
N LEU A 495 12.62 19.04 5.85
CA LEU A 495 11.84 17.99 6.51
C LEU A 495 12.63 17.29 7.60
#